data_82e819f8497bab1706b1b99a203a1d99
#
_entry.id   82e819f8497bab1706b1b99a203a1d99
#
_cell.length_a   1.000
_cell.length_b   1.000
_cell.length_c   1.000
_cell.angle_alpha   90.00
_cell.angle_beta   90.00
_cell.angle_gamma   90.00
#
_symmetry.space_group_name_H-M   'P 1'
#
loop_
_entity.id
_entity.type
_entity.pdbx_description
1 polymer ?
#
loop_
_entity_poly.entity_id
_entity_poly.type
_entity_poly.pdbx_seq_one_letter_code
_entity_poly.pdbx_strand_id
1 'polypeptide(L)'
;MTKIISILVLLFAFCQVRLSSQPGNIELINAINKVGSNFEDLNHRLDVVEKKIDDIYWYNKLGDIAFIDKVFITGPPLAKESNPTGQGAGNPVKFWIYIFIPKDADPAKRYPLLVFPHGGVHANFDTYYTHIVREMVAQGYIVTAAEYRGSTGYGAAMYNKIDYGGLEIQDVDASRQYMIDNYSIVDRERVGIAGWSHGGYIALFNIFEYPDNYKVAFAGVPVSDLIARMGYKDQEYRNLFSEQAAIGKPADQNVTEYRKRSPAWQVDKYRNTPLLIHTNTNDEDVNVLEVEHLIKSLKAEGKKNFTYEIFQNMPGGHSFDRMDYMEAKEIRLKIYNHLNRYLNPPKPFKSVKDLQKAGYGFN
;
A
#
# COMPACT_ATOMS: atom_id res chain seq x y z
N MET A 1 -11.86 22.03 6.56
CA MET A 1 -10.90 22.14 7.68
C MET A 1 -9.46 22.22 7.19
N THR A 2 -9.02 21.41 6.24
CA THR A 2 -7.65 21.37 5.69
C THR A 2 -7.12 22.72 5.15
N LYS A 3 -7.94 23.52 4.46
CA LYS A 3 -7.50 24.83 3.92
C LYS A 3 -7.19 25.90 4.97
N ILE A 4 -7.80 25.83 6.16
CA ILE A 4 -7.54 26.79 7.25
C ILE A 4 -6.21 26.46 7.94
N ILE A 5 -5.87 25.18 8.04
CA ILE A 5 -4.61 24.69 8.62
C ILE A 5 -3.43 25.05 7.72
N SER A 6 -3.55 24.90 6.40
CA SER A 6 -2.50 25.31 5.44
C SER A 6 -2.24 26.83 5.46
N ILE A 7 -3.26 27.67 5.66
CA ILE A 7 -3.07 29.13 5.76
C ILE A 7 -2.38 29.50 7.08
N LEU A 8 -2.67 28.82 8.18
CA LEU A 8 -1.99 29.02 9.46
C LEU A 8 -0.49 28.62 9.35
N VAL A 9 -0.17 27.51 8.72
CA VAL A 9 1.21 27.05 8.52
C VAL A 9 2.00 28.00 7.60
N LEU A 10 1.39 28.53 6.54
CA LEU A 10 2.01 29.53 5.65
C LEU A 10 2.24 30.87 6.34
N LEU A 11 1.30 31.35 7.15
CA LEU A 11 1.48 32.56 7.97
C LEU A 11 2.60 32.38 9.00
N PHE A 12 2.79 31.18 9.53
CA PHE A 12 3.88 30.83 10.44
C PHE A 12 5.25 30.84 9.77
N ALA A 13 5.36 30.25 8.57
CA ALA A 13 6.64 30.25 7.81
C ALA A 13 7.08 31.67 7.42
N PHE A 14 6.15 32.55 7.04
CA PHE A 14 6.48 33.96 6.73
C PHE A 14 6.87 34.79 7.94
N CYS A 15 6.37 34.49 9.15
CA CYS A 15 6.80 35.12 10.40
C CYS A 15 8.21 34.73 10.82
N GLN A 16 8.65 33.51 10.58
CA GLN A 16 9.99 33.03 11.00
C GLN A 16 11.15 33.78 10.32
N VAL A 17 10.99 34.22 9.08
CA VAL A 17 12.07 34.85 8.30
C VAL A 17 12.42 36.28 8.78
N ARG A 18 11.55 36.99 9.51
CA ARG A 18 11.79 38.36 10.00
C ARG A 18 12.05 38.46 11.50
N LEU A 19 11.96 37.38 12.26
CA LEU A 19 11.97 37.42 13.73
C LEU A 19 13.29 36.94 14.39
N SER A 20 14.33 36.60 13.62
CA SER A 20 15.47 35.80 14.11
C SER A 20 16.58 36.53 14.90
N SER A 21 16.39 37.77 15.34
CA SER A 21 17.53 38.55 15.95
C SER A 21 17.26 39.18 17.32
N GLN A 22 16.13 38.90 17.98
CA GLN A 22 15.90 39.41 19.35
C GLN A 22 15.55 38.26 20.34
N PRO A 23 16.05 38.29 21.59
CA PRO A 23 15.82 37.20 22.58
C PRO A 23 14.36 36.83 22.82
N GLY A 24 13.44 37.80 22.86
CA GLY A 24 11.98 37.52 22.99
C GLY A 24 11.37 36.75 21.80
N ASN A 25 12.03 36.75 20.64
CA ASN A 25 11.57 36.03 19.46
C ASN A 25 11.93 34.54 19.50
N ILE A 26 13.02 34.17 20.17
CA ILE A 26 13.44 32.76 20.34
C ILE A 26 12.44 32.04 21.23
N GLU A 27 11.98 32.64 22.31
CA GLU A 27 10.93 32.04 23.18
C GLU A 27 9.63 31.86 22.44
N LEU A 28 9.23 32.82 21.62
CA LEU A 28 8.03 32.74 20.81
C LEU A 28 8.13 31.60 19.76
N ILE A 29 9.28 31.53 19.05
CA ILE A 29 9.54 30.46 18.07
C ILE A 29 9.52 29.08 18.76
N ASN A 30 10.13 28.94 19.92
CA ASN A 30 10.13 27.69 20.68
C ASN A 30 8.73 27.31 21.14
N ALA A 31 7.93 28.29 21.59
CA ALA A 31 6.53 28.05 21.97
C ALA A 31 5.68 27.60 20.78
N ILE A 32 5.88 28.23 19.62
CA ILE A 32 5.21 27.88 18.35
C ILE A 32 5.58 26.45 17.91
N ASN A 33 6.88 26.13 17.90
CA ASN A 33 7.35 24.79 17.53
C ASN A 33 6.81 23.73 18.49
N LYS A 34 6.72 24.04 19.79
CA LYS A 34 6.10 23.15 20.79
C LYS A 34 4.60 22.94 20.56
N VAL A 35 3.88 23.99 20.17
CA VAL A 35 2.44 23.86 19.81
C VAL A 35 2.31 23.00 18.54
N GLY A 36 3.15 23.21 17.52
CA GLY A 36 3.17 22.39 16.32
C GLY A 36 3.43 20.90 16.63
N SER A 37 4.45 20.61 17.40
CA SER A 37 4.78 19.23 17.81
C SER A 37 3.68 18.59 18.65
N ASN A 38 3.03 19.34 19.56
CA ASN A 38 1.88 18.83 20.32
C ASN A 38 0.68 18.53 19.42
N PHE A 39 0.49 19.32 18.37
CA PHE A 39 -0.58 19.10 17.41
C PHE A 39 -0.34 17.84 16.54
N GLU A 40 0.90 17.64 16.08
CA GLU A 40 1.29 16.41 15.38
C GLU A 40 1.10 15.17 16.25
N ASP A 41 1.52 15.24 17.53
CA ASP A 41 1.31 14.14 18.48
C ASP A 41 -0.19 13.85 18.71
N LEU A 42 -1.01 14.89 18.80
CA LEU A 42 -2.46 14.75 18.91
C LEU A 42 -3.05 14.07 17.65
N ASN A 43 -2.64 14.45 16.47
CA ASN A 43 -3.08 13.82 15.22
C ASN A 43 -2.73 12.33 15.20
N HIS A 44 -1.50 11.96 15.53
CA HIS A 44 -1.10 10.55 15.61
C HIS A 44 -1.90 9.76 16.67
N ARG A 45 -2.31 10.40 17.77
CA ARG A 45 -3.17 9.77 18.78
C ARG A 45 -4.60 9.59 18.30
N LEU A 46 -5.13 10.53 17.51
CA LEU A 46 -6.42 10.41 16.86
C LEU A 46 -6.42 9.27 15.83
N ASP A 47 -5.40 9.19 15.00
CA ASP A 47 -5.23 8.10 14.05
C ASP A 47 -5.24 6.72 14.75
N VAL A 48 -4.60 6.61 15.93
CA VAL A 48 -4.61 5.39 16.73
C VAL A 48 -6.02 5.04 17.22
N VAL A 49 -6.81 6.04 17.62
CA VAL A 49 -8.20 5.83 18.05
C VAL A 49 -9.07 5.42 16.87
N GLU A 50 -8.96 6.11 15.75
CA GLU A 50 -9.68 5.79 14.52
C GLU A 50 -9.36 4.37 14.06
N LYS A 51 -8.08 3.97 14.08
CA LYS A 51 -7.66 2.62 13.72
C LYS A 51 -8.24 1.54 14.64
N LYS A 52 -8.33 1.79 15.95
CA LYS A 52 -8.96 0.87 16.89
C LYS A 52 -10.47 0.73 16.66
N ILE A 53 -11.13 1.79 16.26
CA ILE A 53 -12.54 1.76 15.87
C ILE A 53 -12.70 0.96 14.57
N ASP A 54 -11.86 1.22 13.59
CA ASP A 54 -11.84 0.52 12.31
C ASP A 54 -11.59 -0.99 12.50
N ASP A 55 -10.70 -1.38 13.41
CA ASP A 55 -10.48 -2.78 13.79
C ASP A 55 -11.77 -3.50 14.24
N ILE A 56 -12.66 -2.79 14.95
CA ILE A 56 -13.97 -3.32 15.36
C ILE A 56 -14.89 -3.46 14.13
N TYR A 57 -14.85 -2.51 13.21
CA TYR A 57 -15.65 -2.55 11.99
C TYR A 57 -15.31 -3.72 11.08
N TRP A 58 -14.08 -4.18 11.04
CA TRP A 58 -13.71 -5.38 10.30
C TRP A 58 -14.55 -6.59 10.72
N TYR A 59 -14.75 -6.81 12.03
CA TYR A 59 -15.58 -7.90 12.54
C TYR A 59 -17.05 -7.74 12.16
N ASN A 60 -17.57 -6.52 12.20
CA ASN A 60 -18.94 -6.24 11.76
C ASN A 60 -19.14 -6.47 10.27
N LYS A 61 -18.13 -6.16 9.48
CA LYS A 61 -18.22 -6.14 8.02
C LYS A 61 -17.90 -7.50 7.35
N LEU A 62 -17.04 -8.31 7.95
CA LEU A 62 -16.60 -9.60 7.41
C LEU A 62 -16.83 -10.78 8.35
N GLY A 63 -17.18 -10.54 9.60
CA GLY A 63 -17.31 -11.59 10.60
C GLY A 63 -18.40 -12.63 10.30
N ASP A 64 -19.28 -12.39 9.35
CA ASP A 64 -20.24 -13.38 8.84
C ASP A 64 -19.59 -14.44 7.94
N ILE A 65 -18.55 -14.08 7.15
CA ILE A 65 -17.91 -14.96 6.15
C ILE A 65 -16.46 -15.30 6.43
N ALA A 66 -15.78 -14.57 7.32
CA ALA A 66 -14.36 -14.75 7.63
C ALA A 66 -14.08 -14.92 9.12
N PHE A 67 -13.11 -15.77 9.45
CA PHE A 67 -12.34 -15.63 10.68
C PHE A 67 -11.32 -14.51 10.44
N ILE A 68 -11.26 -13.55 11.38
CA ILE A 68 -10.41 -12.38 11.29
C ILE A 68 -9.43 -12.43 12.45
N ASP A 69 -8.15 -12.30 12.14
CA ASP A 69 -7.09 -12.19 13.13
C ASP A 69 -6.20 -10.98 12.81
N LYS A 70 -5.55 -10.44 13.83
CA LYS A 70 -4.58 -9.36 13.72
C LYS A 70 -3.38 -9.68 14.58
N VAL A 71 -2.27 -10.02 13.96
CA VAL A 71 -1.08 -10.51 14.63
C VAL A 71 0.11 -9.57 14.47
N PHE A 72 1.00 -9.59 15.45
CA PHE A 72 2.17 -8.73 15.50
C PHE A 72 3.40 -9.52 15.06
N ILE A 73 4.00 -9.12 13.95
CA ILE A 73 5.14 -9.80 13.35
C ILE A 73 6.36 -8.89 13.23
N THR A 74 7.46 -9.41 12.73
CA THR A 74 8.70 -8.65 12.49
C THR A 74 9.05 -8.65 11.01
N GLY A 75 9.52 -7.49 10.53
CA GLY A 75 10.20 -7.32 9.24
C GLY A 75 11.69 -6.99 9.45
N PRO A 76 12.41 -6.61 8.38
CA PRO A 76 13.82 -6.27 8.49
C PRO A 76 14.05 -5.05 9.41
N PRO A 77 15.26 -4.88 9.97
CA PRO A 77 15.67 -3.67 10.69
C PRO A 77 15.54 -2.41 9.82
N LEU A 78 15.70 -1.24 10.42
CA LEU A 78 15.75 0.03 9.68
C LEU A 78 16.97 0.03 8.73
N ALA A 79 16.79 0.59 7.53
CA ALA A 79 17.88 0.78 6.57
C ALA A 79 18.96 1.74 7.12
N LYS A 80 18.53 2.70 7.94
CA LYS A 80 19.39 3.69 8.58
C LYS A 80 18.87 4.01 9.97
N GLU A 81 19.71 3.76 10.96
CA GLU A 81 19.42 4.11 12.36
C GLU A 81 19.80 5.57 12.63
N SER A 82 18.92 6.29 13.33
CA SER A 82 19.21 7.64 13.78
C SER A 82 20.30 7.67 14.86
N ASN A 83 20.34 6.63 15.70
CA ASN A 83 21.38 6.40 16.70
C ASN A 83 21.86 4.94 16.62
N PRO A 84 22.93 4.65 15.84
CA PRO A 84 23.43 3.29 15.65
C PRO A 84 23.98 2.62 16.94
N THR A 85 24.28 3.42 17.98
CA THR A 85 24.77 2.94 19.29
C THR A 85 23.65 2.89 20.33
N GLY A 86 22.42 3.26 19.94
CA GLY A 86 21.27 3.23 20.82
C GLY A 86 20.85 1.80 21.19
N GLN A 87 20.27 1.64 22.38
CA GLN A 87 19.66 0.38 22.77
C GLN A 87 18.54 0.02 21.80
N GLY A 88 18.64 -1.14 21.16
CA GLY A 88 17.68 -1.62 20.15
C GLY A 88 18.02 -1.25 18.70
N ALA A 89 19.15 -0.56 18.44
CA ALA A 89 19.65 -0.38 17.09
C ALA A 89 19.87 -1.75 16.41
N GLY A 90 19.44 -1.85 15.13
CA GLY A 90 19.49 -3.12 14.39
C GLY A 90 18.40 -4.14 14.74
N ASN A 91 17.49 -3.84 15.66
CA ASN A 91 16.36 -4.71 15.93
C ASN A 91 15.37 -4.74 14.77
N PRO A 92 14.73 -5.90 14.48
CA PRO A 92 13.68 -6.00 13.51
C PRO A 92 12.54 -5.01 13.77
N VAL A 93 12.02 -4.38 12.72
CA VAL A 93 10.82 -3.54 12.81
C VAL A 93 9.62 -4.45 13.08
N LYS A 94 8.79 -4.06 14.03
CA LYS A 94 7.56 -4.78 14.39
C LYS A 94 6.37 -4.05 13.80
N PHE A 95 5.44 -4.82 13.20
CA PHE A 95 4.21 -4.29 12.62
C PHE A 95 3.08 -5.31 12.68
N TRP A 96 1.86 -4.85 12.47
CA TRP A 96 0.67 -5.70 12.48
C TRP A 96 0.35 -6.21 11.09
N ILE A 97 -0.22 -7.42 11.02
CA ILE A 97 -0.86 -7.92 9.80
C ILE A 97 -2.28 -8.35 10.11
N TYR A 98 -3.20 -8.11 9.18
CA TYR A 98 -4.52 -8.71 9.18
C TYR A 98 -4.50 -10.05 8.46
N ILE A 99 -5.33 -10.97 8.94
CA ILE A 99 -5.51 -12.30 8.37
C ILE A 99 -7.02 -12.55 8.27
N PHE A 100 -7.46 -12.92 7.07
CA PHE A 100 -8.84 -13.26 6.78
C PHE A 100 -8.90 -14.67 6.23
N ILE A 101 -9.56 -15.59 6.94
CA ILE A 101 -9.73 -17.00 6.55
C ILE A 101 -11.22 -17.27 6.33
N PRO A 102 -11.64 -17.82 5.17
CA PRO A 102 -13.05 -18.16 4.94
C PRO A 102 -13.61 -19.05 6.07
N LYS A 103 -14.77 -18.71 6.62
CA LYS A 103 -15.40 -19.49 7.70
C LYS A 103 -15.80 -20.90 7.30
N ASP A 104 -16.06 -21.11 6.02
CA ASP A 104 -16.43 -22.40 5.45
C ASP A 104 -15.22 -23.17 4.91
N ALA A 105 -13.99 -22.73 5.22
CA ALA A 105 -12.80 -23.45 4.85
C ALA A 105 -12.69 -24.76 5.62
N ASP A 106 -12.50 -25.84 4.88
CA ASP A 106 -12.24 -27.18 5.43
C ASP A 106 -10.79 -27.24 5.92
N PRO A 107 -10.52 -27.44 7.22
CA PRO A 107 -9.17 -27.47 7.76
C PRO A 107 -8.29 -28.62 7.22
N ALA A 108 -8.89 -29.64 6.59
CA ALA A 108 -8.16 -30.70 5.92
C ALA A 108 -7.67 -30.33 4.51
N LYS A 109 -8.08 -29.19 3.98
CA LYS A 109 -7.70 -28.70 2.65
C LYS A 109 -6.75 -27.52 2.76
N ARG A 110 -6.10 -27.21 1.63
CA ARG A 110 -5.24 -26.01 1.49
C ARG A 110 -5.86 -25.01 0.52
N TYR A 111 -5.75 -23.73 0.87
CA TYR A 111 -6.36 -22.62 0.17
C TYR A 111 -5.31 -21.65 -0.36
N PRO A 112 -5.55 -21.03 -1.53
CA PRO A 112 -4.64 -20.03 -2.06
C PRO A 112 -4.59 -18.79 -1.17
N LEU A 113 -3.39 -18.20 -1.08
CA LEU A 113 -3.13 -16.98 -0.35
C LEU A 113 -3.10 -15.78 -1.30
N LEU A 114 -3.80 -14.71 -0.97
CA LEU A 114 -3.60 -13.38 -1.54
C LEU A 114 -2.95 -12.45 -0.53
N VAL A 115 -1.80 -11.92 -0.90
CA VAL A 115 -1.13 -10.83 -0.18
C VAL A 115 -1.67 -9.52 -0.71
N PHE A 116 -2.22 -8.69 0.18
CA PHE A 116 -2.90 -7.45 -0.20
C PHE A 116 -2.27 -6.24 0.50
N PRO A 117 -1.20 -5.64 -0.05
CA PRO A 117 -0.65 -4.38 0.45
C PRO A 117 -1.61 -3.21 0.19
N HIS A 118 -1.81 -2.34 1.20
CA HIS A 118 -2.62 -1.13 1.06
C HIS A 118 -1.90 -0.03 0.27
N GLY A 119 -2.65 0.99 -0.16
CA GLY A 119 -2.16 2.17 -0.87
C GLY A 119 -1.68 3.29 0.07
N GLY A 120 -1.26 4.42 -0.52
CA GLY A 120 -0.85 5.63 0.19
C GLY A 120 0.61 5.63 0.67
N VAL A 121 1.24 6.80 0.73
CA VAL A 121 2.58 6.96 1.33
C VAL A 121 2.48 6.71 2.84
N HIS A 122 1.54 7.42 3.47
CA HIS A 122 1.12 7.23 4.84
C HIS A 122 -0.38 6.97 4.86
N ALA A 123 -0.74 5.72 4.99
CA ALA A 123 -2.12 5.23 5.10
C ALA A 123 -2.10 3.94 5.92
N ASN A 124 -3.22 3.24 6.01
CA ASN A 124 -3.32 1.94 6.66
C ASN A 124 -4.32 1.06 5.93
N PHE A 125 -4.37 -0.22 6.29
CA PHE A 125 -5.34 -1.16 5.77
C PHE A 125 -6.63 -1.05 6.57
N ASP A 126 -7.58 -0.28 6.05
CA ASP A 126 -8.84 0.04 6.70
C ASP A 126 -10.06 -0.59 6.02
N THR A 127 -11.24 -0.39 6.60
CA THR A 127 -12.51 -0.93 6.11
C THR A 127 -12.99 -0.32 4.78
N TYR A 128 -12.25 0.63 4.19
CA TYR A 128 -12.42 1.03 2.80
C TYR A 128 -12.31 -0.18 1.85
N TYR A 129 -11.43 -1.14 2.16
CA TYR A 129 -11.21 -2.35 1.37
C TYR A 129 -12.20 -3.48 1.65
N THR A 130 -13.19 -3.27 2.50
CA THR A 130 -14.12 -4.32 2.96
C THR A 130 -14.74 -5.14 1.82
N HIS A 131 -15.28 -4.46 0.80
CA HIS A 131 -15.96 -5.14 -0.30
C HIS A 131 -14.99 -6.01 -1.11
N ILE A 132 -13.77 -5.55 -1.34
CA ILE A 132 -12.72 -6.31 -2.05
C ILE A 132 -12.30 -7.54 -1.25
N VAL A 133 -12.07 -7.39 0.06
CA VAL A 133 -11.73 -8.51 0.94
C VAL A 133 -12.87 -9.52 1.00
N ARG A 134 -14.14 -9.06 1.08
CA ARG A 134 -15.30 -9.95 1.00
C ARG A 134 -15.34 -10.73 -0.30
N GLU A 135 -15.13 -10.06 -1.44
CA GLU A 135 -15.08 -10.68 -2.76
C GLU A 135 -13.98 -11.74 -2.86
N MET A 136 -12.80 -11.47 -2.28
CA MET A 136 -11.69 -12.44 -2.23
C MET A 136 -12.03 -13.65 -1.34
N VAL A 137 -12.45 -13.40 -0.10
CA VAL A 137 -12.80 -14.44 0.87
C VAL A 137 -13.97 -15.33 0.37
N ALA A 138 -14.98 -14.74 -0.28
CA ALA A 138 -16.11 -15.47 -0.84
C ALA A 138 -15.70 -16.47 -1.94
N GLN A 139 -14.62 -16.21 -2.64
CA GLN A 139 -14.03 -17.13 -3.62
C GLN A 139 -13.17 -18.24 -2.95
N GLY A 140 -12.93 -18.13 -1.65
CA GLY A 140 -12.12 -19.08 -0.88
C GLY A 140 -10.63 -18.73 -0.84
N TYR A 141 -10.26 -17.48 -1.07
CA TYR A 141 -8.91 -17.02 -0.78
C TYR A 141 -8.72 -16.79 0.72
N ILE A 142 -7.57 -17.16 1.24
CA ILE A 142 -7.04 -16.59 2.46
C ILE A 142 -6.38 -15.27 2.09
N VAL A 143 -6.63 -14.19 2.84
CA VAL A 143 -6.07 -12.87 2.57
C VAL A 143 -5.21 -12.43 3.74
N THR A 144 -4.02 -11.90 3.47
CA THR A 144 -3.19 -11.21 4.46
C THR A 144 -2.88 -9.81 3.98
N ALA A 145 -2.94 -8.84 4.91
CA ALA A 145 -2.64 -7.44 4.66
C ALA A 145 -1.72 -6.87 5.74
N ALA A 146 -0.54 -6.42 5.33
CA ALA A 146 0.46 -5.86 6.23
C ALA A 146 0.21 -4.37 6.48
N GLU A 147 0.28 -3.98 7.75
CA GLU A 147 0.48 -2.61 8.20
C GLU A 147 2.00 -2.33 8.22
N TYR A 148 2.58 -2.31 7.03
CA TYR A 148 4.02 -2.18 6.84
C TYR A 148 4.56 -0.87 7.43
N ARG A 149 5.89 -0.74 7.55
CA ARG A 149 6.54 0.48 8.06
C ARG A 149 6.02 1.74 7.36
N GLY A 150 5.74 2.78 8.15
CA GLY A 150 5.13 4.02 7.65
C GLY A 150 3.61 4.06 7.70
N SER A 151 2.93 2.94 8.07
CA SER A 151 1.47 2.93 8.21
C SER A 151 0.99 3.85 9.32
N THR A 152 -0.15 4.52 9.09
CA THR A 152 -0.86 5.34 10.07
C THR A 152 -1.66 4.49 11.06
N GLY A 153 -2.11 5.09 12.15
CA GLY A 153 -2.89 4.39 13.17
C GLY A 153 -2.07 3.63 14.21
N TYR A 154 -0.73 3.72 14.16
CA TYR A 154 0.19 3.04 15.08
C TYR A 154 1.16 4.00 15.77
N GLY A 155 0.88 5.30 15.70
CA GLY A 155 1.65 6.38 16.32
C GLY A 155 2.85 6.84 15.49
N ALA A 156 3.42 7.98 15.90
CA ALA A 156 4.54 8.65 15.20
C ALA A 156 5.74 7.74 14.99
N ALA A 157 6.04 6.87 15.96
CA ALA A 157 7.18 5.96 15.88
C ALA A 157 7.07 4.95 14.73
N MET A 158 5.86 4.53 14.34
CA MET A 158 5.63 3.68 13.17
C MET A 158 5.58 4.49 11.89
N TYR A 159 4.89 5.61 11.90
CA TYR A 159 4.80 6.57 10.81
C TYR A 159 6.18 6.95 10.27
N ASN A 160 7.11 7.33 11.14
CA ASN A 160 8.47 7.79 10.77
C ASN A 160 9.40 6.66 10.30
N LYS A 161 8.97 5.40 10.28
CA LYS A 161 9.77 4.29 9.74
C LYS A 161 9.61 4.06 8.25
N ILE A 162 8.80 4.87 7.57
CA ILE A 162 8.60 4.73 6.12
C ILE A 162 9.95 4.66 5.37
N ASP A 163 10.02 3.76 4.43
CA ASP A 163 11.15 3.61 3.50
C ASP A 163 10.60 3.26 2.12
N TYR A 164 10.00 4.26 1.48
CA TYR A 164 9.21 4.11 0.25
C TYR A 164 10.03 3.54 -0.91
N GLY A 165 9.66 2.37 -1.39
CA GLY A 165 10.39 1.62 -2.42
C GLY A 165 11.64 0.94 -1.87
N GLY A 166 11.68 0.70 -0.56
CA GLY A 166 12.75 0.02 0.14
C GLY A 166 12.23 -1.14 0.99
N LEU A 167 12.33 -1.00 2.29
CA LEU A 167 12.09 -2.11 3.22
C LEU A 167 10.61 -2.43 3.48
N GLU A 168 9.66 -1.54 3.15
CA GLU A 168 8.24 -1.87 3.24
C GLU A 168 7.84 -3.00 2.26
N ILE A 169 8.58 -3.14 1.15
CA ILE A 169 8.42 -4.26 0.22
C ILE A 169 8.72 -5.59 0.92
N GLN A 170 9.79 -5.60 1.71
CA GLN A 170 10.20 -6.76 2.50
C GLN A 170 9.26 -7.03 3.68
N ASP A 171 8.66 -5.98 4.29
CA ASP A 171 7.63 -6.16 5.32
C ASP A 171 6.42 -6.91 4.76
N VAL A 172 6.02 -6.59 3.52
CA VAL A 172 4.91 -7.28 2.86
C VAL A 172 5.28 -8.74 2.53
N ASP A 173 6.49 -9.03 2.05
CA ASP A 173 6.93 -10.42 1.85
C ASP A 173 7.06 -11.17 3.18
N ALA A 174 7.48 -10.50 4.26
CA ALA A 174 7.49 -11.10 5.61
C ALA A 174 6.08 -11.52 6.06
N SER A 175 5.03 -10.76 5.71
CA SER A 175 3.65 -11.18 5.99
C SER A 175 3.23 -12.44 5.23
N ARG A 176 3.64 -12.57 3.96
CA ARG A 176 3.48 -13.80 3.18
C ARG A 176 4.18 -14.97 3.84
N GLN A 177 5.45 -14.80 4.20
CA GLN A 177 6.24 -15.85 4.81
C GLN A 177 5.65 -16.30 6.15
N TYR A 178 5.21 -15.34 6.97
CA TYR A 178 4.53 -15.64 8.24
C TYR A 178 3.29 -16.53 8.03
N MET A 179 2.48 -16.25 7.00
CA MET A 179 1.31 -17.08 6.69
C MET A 179 1.68 -18.50 6.30
N ILE A 180 2.74 -18.67 5.50
CA ILE A 180 3.22 -19.99 5.05
C ILE A 180 3.75 -20.81 6.23
N ASP A 181 4.44 -20.17 7.15
CA ASP A 181 5.12 -20.86 8.27
C ASP A 181 4.15 -21.20 9.41
N ASN A 182 3.10 -20.40 9.62
CA ASN A 182 2.23 -20.51 10.79
C ASN A 182 0.83 -21.06 10.50
N TYR A 183 0.39 -21.07 9.24
CA TYR A 183 -0.96 -21.49 8.86
C TYR A 183 -0.92 -22.68 7.88
N SER A 184 -1.06 -23.91 8.41
CA SER A 184 -1.04 -25.14 7.60
C SER A 184 -2.12 -25.22 6.54
N ILE A 185 -3.20 -24.45 6.68
CA ILE A 185 -4.29 -24.31 5.71
C ILE A 185 -3.89 -23.51 4.46
N VAL A 186 -2.79 -22.75 4.51
CA VAL A 186 -2.27 -22.00 3.37
C VAL A 186 -1.54 -22.93 2.39
N ASP A 187 -1.87 -22.80 1.12
CA ASP A 187 -1.14 -23.48 0.05
C ASP A 187 0.03 -22.59 -0.41
N ARG A 188 1.24 -22.99 -0.01
CA ARG A 188 2.49 -22.27 -0.35
C ARG A 188 2.78 -22.20 -1.86
N GLU A 189 2.20 -23.12 -2.65
CA GLU A 189 2.37 -23.15 -4.10
C GLU A 189 1.35 -22.28 -4.83
N ARG A 190 0.34 -21.75 -4.13
CA ARG A 190 -0.71 -20.91 -4.70
C ARG A 190 -0.79 -19.57 -3.98
N VAL A 191 0.27 -18.78 -4.09
CA VAL A 191 0.36 -17.44 -3.50
C VAL A 191 0.33 -16.39 -4.61
N GLY A 192 -0.55 -15.41 -4.48
CA GLY A 192 -0.62 -14.23 -5.35
C GLY A 192 -0.50 -12.94 -4.55
N ILE A 193 -0.22 -11.84 -5.26
CA ILE A 193 -0.20 -10.50 -4.70
C ILE A 193 -1.08 -9.57 -5.53
N ALA A 194 -1.89 -8.76 -4.86
CA ALA A 194 -2.79 -7.81 -5.52
C ALA A 194 -2.84 -6.50 -4.72
N GLY A 195 -2.61 -5.38 -5.37
CA GLY A 195 -2.64 -4.08 -4.70
C GLY A 195 -2.90 -2.94 -5.66
N TRP A 196 -3.28 -1.80 -5.12
CA TRP A 196 -3.58 -0.56 -5.85
C TRP A 196 -2.70 0.58 -5.37
N SER A 197 -2.38 1.52 -6.27
CA SER A 197 -1.58 2.70 -5.93
C SER A 197 -0.21 2.30 -5.40
N HIS A 198 0.18 2.75 -4.20
CA HIS A 198 1.37 2.26 -3.50
C HIS A 198 1.31 0.74 -3.27
N GLY A 199 0.15 0.15 -2.99
CA GLY A 199 0.00 -1.30 -2.90
C GLY A 199 0.29 -2.01 -4.24
N GLY A 200 -0.10 -1.40 -5.36
CA GLY A 200 0.27 -1.87 -6.71
C GLY A 200 1.78 -1.76 -6.99
N TYR A 201 2.40 -0.69 -6.53
CA TYR A 201 3.84 -0.50 -6.54
C TYR A 201 4.57 -1.59 -5.73
N ILE A 202 4.11 -1.87 -4.51
CA ILE A 202 4.65 -2.95 -3.67
C ILE A 202 4.46 -4.31 -4.36
N ALA A 203 3.33 -4.55 -5.02
CA ALA A 203 3.09 -5.78 -5.78
C ALA A 203 4.10 -5.94 -6.93
N LEU A 204 4.40 -4.87 -7.67
CA LEU A 204 5.41 -4.88 -8.72
C LEU A 204 6.80 -5.23 -8.17
N PHE A 205 7.24 -4.54 -7.11
CA PHE A 205 8.56 -4.82 -6.54
C PHE A 205 8.66 -6.20 -5.91
N ASN A 206 7.60 -6.71 -5.29
CA ASN A 206 7.62 -8.07 -4.75
C ASN A 206 7.86 -9.11 -5.83
N ILE A 207 7.22 -9.02 -6.99
CA ILE A 207 7.48 -9.96 -8.09
C ILE A 207 8.80 -9.71 -8.83
N PHE A 208 9.40 -8.53 -8.68
CA PHE A 208 10.73 -8.22 -9.22
C PHE A 208 11.84 -8.77 -8.33
N GLU A 209 11.71 -8.62 -7.02
CA GLU A 209 12.74 -9.02 -6.04
C GLU A 209 12.57 -10.47 -5.59
N TYR A 210 11.33 -10.97 -5.53
CA TYR A 210 10.98 -12.33 -5.08
C TYR A 210 10.14 -13.08 -6.12
N PRO A 211 10.63 -13.26 -7.35
CA PRO A 211 9.83 -13.80 -8.47
C PRO A 211 9.31 -15.21 -8.24
N ASP A 212 9.96 -16.00 -7.38
CA ASP A 212 9.59 -17.38 -7.08
C ASP A 212 8.53 -17.48 -5.97
N ASN A 213 8.29 -16.37 -5.24
CA ASN A 213 7.35 -16.32 -4.12
C ASN A 213 5.88 -16.15 -4.54
N TYR A 214 5.64 -15.71 -5.76
CA TYR A 214 4.30 -15.37 -6.25
C TYR A 214 4.00 -16.02 -7.59
N LYS A 215 2.86 -16.69 -7.70
CA LYS A 215 2.37 -17.32 -8.94
C LYS A 215 1.70 -16.34 -9.89
N VAL A 216 1.22 -15.22 -9.38
CA VAL A 216 0.51 -14.19 -10.13
C VAL A 216 0.50 -12.87 -9.38
N ALA A 217 0.45 -11.77 -10.11
CA ALA A 217 0.31 -10.44 -9.54
C ALA A 217 -0.74 -9.59 -10.27
N PHE A 218 -1.38 -8.70 -9.51
CA PHE A 218 -2.18 -7.60 -10.02
C PHE A 218 -1.66 -6.28 -9.46
N ALA A 219 -1.46 -5.30 -10.33
CA ALA A 219 -1.05 -3.94 -9.98
C ALA A 219 -2.06 -2.93 -10.57
N GLY A 220 -2.96 -2.44 -9.74
CA GLY A 220 -3.93 -1.41 -10.11
C GLY A 220 -3.39 -0.01 -9.88
N VAL A 221 -3.51 0.88 -10.88
CA VAL A 221 -3.08 2.28 -10.80
C VAL A 221 -1.73 2.46 -10.08
N PRO A 222 -0.71 1.62 -10.41
CA PRO A 222 0.49 1.53 -9.58
C PRO A 222 1.36 2.76 -9.72
N VAL A 223 1.87 3.28 -8.61
CA VAL A 223 3.04 4.16 -8.68
C VAL A 223 4.16 3.38 -9.36
N SER A 224 4.81 3.95 -10.36
CA SER A 224 5.80 3.20 -11.13
C SER A 224 7.02 3.99 -11.59
N ASP A 225 6.96 5.33 -11.53
CA ASP A 225 8.10 6.20 -11.83
C ASP A 225 8.15 7.40 -10.87
N LEU A 226 8.98 7.33 -9.85
CA LEU A 226 9.12 8.40 -8.86
C LEU A 226 9.75 9.67 -9.44
N ILE A 227 10.50 9.59 -10.55
CA ILE A 227 11.07 10.78 -11.20
C ILE A 227 9.95 11.54 -11.91
N ALA A 228 9.14 10.85 -12.72
CA ALA A 228 7.98 11.44 -13.36
C ALA A 228 7.00 12.00 -12.30
N ARG A 229 6.77 11.22 -11.23
CA ARG A 229 5.91 11.59 -10.11
C ARG A 229 6.33 12.90 -9.45
N MET A 230 7.60 13.08 -9.15
CA MET A 230 8.13 14.33 -8.58
C MET A 230 7.98 15.51 -9.57
N GLY A 231 7.83 15.25 -10.85
CA GLY A 231 7.62 16.27 -11.87
C GLY A 231 6.25 16.93 -11.83
N TYR A 232 5.19 16.21 -11.41
CA TYR A 232 3.81 16.73 -11.42
C TYR A 232 3.18 16.91 -10.01
N LYS A 233 3.76 16.34 -8.96
CA LYS A 233 3.31 16.55 -7.58
C LYS A 233 3.82 17.87 -7.01
N ASP A 234 3.10 18.43 -6.04
CA ASP A 234 3.48 19.65 -5.34
C ASP A 234 4.68 19.47 -4.41
N GLN A 235 5.15 20.56 -3.81
CA GLN A 235 6.35 20.55 -2.96
C GLN A 235 6.12 19.79 -1.64
N GLU A 236 4.91 19.84 -1.07
CA GLU A 236 4.57 19.13 0.17
C GLU A 236 4.69 17.62 -0.05
N TYR A 237 4.12 17.13 -1.14
CA TYR A 237 4.26 15.72 -1.53
C TYR A 237 5.70 15.30 -1.80
N ARG A 238 6.50 16.15 -2.49
CA ARG A 238 7.92 15.87 -2.75
C ARG A 238 8.72 15.74 -1.46
N ASN A 239 8.39 16.57 -0.45
CA ASN A 239 9.05 16.53 0.85
C ASN A 239 8.85 15.18 1.56
N LEU A 240 7.69 14.53 1.42
CA LEU A 240 7.45 13.18 1.97
C LEU A 240 8.52 12.15 1.54
N PHE A 241 9.15 12.36 0.39
CA PHE A 241 10.22 11.48 -0.10
C PHE A 241 11.60 11.97 0.35
N SER A 242 11.89 13.26 0.15
CA SER A 242 13.21 13.81 0.46
C SER A 242 13.55 13.81 1.95
N GLU A 243 12.54 13.80 2.83
CA GLU A 243 12.68 13.76 4.29
C GLU A 243 12.87 12.33 4.84
N GLN A 244 12.57 11.29 4.06
CA GLN A 244 12.82 9.91 4.47
C GLN A 244 14.31 9.64 4.62
N ALA A 245 14.71 9.07 5.76
CA ALA A 245 16.11 8.87 6.10
C ALA A 245 16.90 8.07 5.04
N ALA A 246 16.24 7.15 4.36
CA ALA A 246 16.84 6.32 3.33
C ALA A 246 16.99 7.01 1.98
N ILE A 247 16.19 8.06 1.68
CA ILE A 247 16.23 8.84 0.44
C ILE A 247 17.05 10.13 0.64
N GLY A 248 16.68 10.95 1.62
CA GLY A 248 17.43 12.04 2.22
C GLY A 248 17.68 13.27 1.33
N LYS A 249 17.21 13.27 0.08
CA LYS A 249 17.40 14.38 -0.89
C LYS A 249 16.27 14.40 -1.92
N PRO A 250 15.94 15.55 -2.53
CA PRO A 250 15.02 15.64 -3.65
C PRO A 250 15.53 14.93 -4.91
N ALA A 251 14.62 14.65 -5.85
CA ALA A 251 14.90 13.81 -7.02
C ALA A 251 15.99 14.37 -7.95
N ASP A 252 16.06 15.68 -8.13
CA ASP A 252 17.09 16.36 -8.91
C ASP A 252 18.51 16.23 -8.31
N GLN A 253 18.61 16.00 -7.00
CA GLN A 253 19.88 15.81 -6.29
C GLN A 253 20.23 14.35 -6.03
N ASN A 254 19.29 13.40 -6.25
CA ASN A 254 19.48 11.98 -5.98
C ASN A 254 18.77 11.07 -7.01
N VAL A 255 18.91 11.39 -8.29
CA VAL A 255 18.25 10.68 -9.41
C VAL A 255 18.44 9.16 -9.34
N THR A 256 19.63 8.70 -8.94
CA THR A 256 19.95 7.27 -8.85
C THR A 256 19.08 6.55 -7.83
N GLU A 257 18.84 7.13 -6.65
CA GLU A 257 17.99 6.53 -5.63
C GLU A 257 16.52 6.51 -6.06
N TYR A 258 16.03 7.60 -6.70
CA TYR A 258 14.67 7.62 -7.22
C TYR A 258 14.46 6.61 -8.35
N ARG A 259 15.43 6.42 -9.26
CA ARG A 259 15.39 5.35 -10.28
C ARG A 259 15.39 3.96 -9.66
N LYS A 260 16.23 3.71 -8.66
CA LYS A 260 16.29 2.46 -7.93
C LYS A 260 14.93 2.10 -7.30
N ARG A 261 14.19 3.13 -6.85
CA ARG A 261 12.87 3.02 -6.25
C ARG A 261 11.72 3.17 -7.25
N SER A 262 11.96 3.04 -8.54
CA SER A 262 10.95 3.17 -9.59
C SER A 262 10.83 1.88 -10.40
N PRO A 263 9.72 1.14 -10.32
CA PRO A 263 9.52 -0.09 -11.09
C PRO A 263 9.83 0.06 -12.58
N ALA A 264 9.44 1.19 -13.20
CA ALA A 264 9.70 1.45 -14.62
C ALA A 264 11.19 1.46 -15.00
N TRP A 265 12.09 1.68 -14.04
CA TRP A 265 13.53 1.68 -14.20
C TRP A 265 14.21 0.38 -13.73
N GLN A 266 13.43 -0.58 -13.21
CA GLN A 266 13.91 -1.86 -12.65
C GLN A 266 13.28 -3.08 -13.36
N VAL A 267 12.74 -2.89 -14.55
CA VAL A 267 12.05 -3.95 -15.32
C VAL A 267 12.94 -5.11 -15.70
N ASP A 268 14.27 -4.93 -15.71
CA ASP A 268 15.27 -5.99 -15.89
C ASP A 268 15.11 -7.11 -14.87
N LYS A 269 14.70 -6.79 -13.64
CA LYS A 269 14.45 -7.74 -12.54
C LYS A 269 13.19 -8.60 -12.76
N TYR A 270 12.24 -8.16 -13.57
CA TYR A 270 11.02 -8.92 -13.82
C TYR A 270 11.31 -10.22 -14.57
N ARG A 271 10.90 -11.36 -13.98
CA ARG A 271 11.25 -12.70 -14.49
C ARG A 271 10.14 -13.48 -15.21
N ASN A 272 8.94 -12.98 -15.31
CA ASN A 272 7.77 -13.61 -15.96
C ASN A 272 6.66 -14.11 -15.01
N THR A 273 6.60 -13.66 -13.77
CA THR A 273 5.39 -13.85 -12.97
C THR A 273 4.18 -13.25 -13.73
N PRO A 274 3.10 -14.01 -13.99
CA PRO A 274 1.93 -13.46 -14.68
C PRO A 274 1.44 -12.18 -14.00
N LEU A 275 1.40 -11.07 -14.76
CA LEU A 275 1.10 -9.74 -14.24
C LEU A 275 -0.03 -9.10 -15.04
N LEU A 276 -1.03 -8.57 -14.32
CA LEU A 276 -2.05 -7.69 -14.88
C LEU A 276 -1.87 -6.26 -14.32
N ILE A 277 -1.84 -5.28 -15.20
CA ILE A 277 -1.72 -3.85 -14.86
C ILE A 277 -2.97 -3.13 -15.33
N HIS A 278 -3.64 -2.39 -14.44
CA HIS A 278 -4.72 -1.48 -14.79
C HIS A 278 -4.33 -0.03 -14.48
N THR A 279 -4.75 0.90 -15.32
CA THR A 279 -4.66 2.34 -15.07
C THR A 279 -5.79 3.08 -15.76
N ASN A 280 -6.00 4.34 -15.42
CA ASN A 280 -7.07 5.18 -15.94
C ASN A 280 -6.52 6.55 -16.34
N THR A 281 -6.96 7.08 -17.49
CA THR A 281 -6.39 8.32 -18.05
C THR A 281 -6.72 9.57 -17.26
N ASN A 282 -7.79 9.57 -16.45
CA ASN A 282 -8.18 10.68 -15.57
C ASN A 282 -7.85 10.42 -14.09
N ASP A 283 -6.84 9.57 -13.84
CA ASP A 283 -6.30 9.37 -12.50
C ASP A 283 -5.57 10.64 -12.03
N GLU A 284 -6.07 11.24 -10.94
CA GLU A 284 -5.53 12.47 -10.35
C GLU A 284 -4.40 12.21 -9.35
N ASP A 285 -4.23 10.97 -8.89
CA ASP A 285 -3.20 10.59 -7.93
C ASP A 285 -1.96 9.99 -8.57
N VAL A 286 -2.15 9.02 -9.46
CA VAL A 286 -1.07 8.40 -10.23
C VAL A 286 -1.28 8.71 -11.70
N ASN A 287 -0.52 9.67 -12.21
CA ASN A 287 -0.63 10.04 -13.62
C ASN A 287 -0.37 8.83 -14.51
N VAL A 288 -1.24 8.63 -15.50
CA VAL A 288 -1.16 7.53 -16.48
C VAL A 288 0.22 7.42 -17.13
N LEU A 289 0.94 8.53 -17.29
CA LEU A 289 2.30 8.57 -17.87
C LEU A 289 3.31 7.70 -17.10
N GLU A 290 3.18 7.55 -15.77
CA GLU A 290 4.03 6.65 -15.00
C GLU A 290 3.84 5.19 -15.45
N VAL A 291 2.58 4.77 -15.57
CA VAL A 291 2.23 3.40 -15.95
C VAL A 291 2.55 3.15 -17.43
N GLU A 292 2.35 4.14 -18.29
CA GLU A 292 2.78 4.03 -19.70
C GLU A 292 4.30 3.87 -19.81
N HIS A 293 5.07 4.56 -18.96
CA HIS A 293 6.53 4.38 -18.94
C HIS A 293 6.89 2.95 -18.51
N LEU A 294 6.27 2.43 -17.44
CA LEU A 294 6.45 1.03 -17.03
C LEU A 294 6.17 0.04 -18.18
N ILE A 295 5.03 0.20 -18.87
CA ILE A 295 4.62 -0.65 -19.98
C ILE A 295 5.62 -0.56 -21.14
N LYS A 296 6.07 0.65 -21.48
CA LYS A 296 7.10 0.88 -22.53
C LYS A 296 8.41 0.22 -22.16
N SER A 297 8.86 0.35 -20.91
CA SER A 297 10.09 -0.26 -20.39
C SER A 297 10.01 -1.79 -20.43
N LEU A 298 8.92 -2.39 -19.96
CA LEU A 298 8.69 -3.84 -20.05
C LEU A 298 8.75 -4.36 -21.49
N LYS A 299 8.14 -3.64 -22.43
CA LYS A 299 8.17 -3.99 -23.86
C LYS A 299 9.58 -3.84 -24.46
N ALA A 300 10.29 -2.77 -24.14
CA ALA A 300 11.64 -2.50 -24.64
C ALA A 300 12.64 -3.57 -24.18
N GLU A 301 12.49 -4.08 -22.94
CA GLU A 301 13.27 -5.20 -22.39
C GLU A 301 12.79 -6.58 -22.87
N GLY A 302 11.85 -6.62 -23.83
CA GLY A 302 11.34 -7.88 -24.37
C GLY A 302 10.61 -8.76 -23.36
N LYS A 303 10.16 -8.18 -22.24
CA LYS A 303 9.43 -8.92 -21.20
C LYS A 303 8.10 -9.42 -21.74
N LYS A 304 7.76 -10.63 -21.31
CA LYS A 304 6.51 -11.32 -21.68
C LYS A 304 5.70 -11.63 -20.42
N ASN A 305 4.56 -12.24 -20.60
CA ASN A 305 3.72 -12.69 -19.50
C ASN A 305 3.12 -11.56 -18.63
N PHE A 306 3.04 -10.34 -19.18
CA PHE A 306 2.26 -9.26 -18.59
C PHE A 306 1.17 -8.82 -19.57
N THR A 307 0.06 -8.40 -19.00
CA THR A 307 -1.06 -7.80 -19.71
C THR A 307 -1.43 -6.48 -19.03
N TYR A 308 -2.05 -5.58 -19.77
CA TYR A 308 -2.45 -4.29 -19.22
C TYR A 308 -3.73 -3.79 -19.88
N GLU A 309 -4.46 -2.95 -19.16
CA GLU A 309 -5.61 -2.22 -19.68
C GLU A 309 -5.52 -0.75 -19.22
N ILE A 310 -5.55 0.18 -20.18
CA ILE A 310 -5.59 1.62 -19.94
C ILE A 310 -7.03 2.08 -20.19
N PHE A 311 -7.75 2.28 -19.12
CA PHE A 311 -9.13 2.75 -19.17
C PHE A 311 -9.18 4.23 -19.52
N GLN A 312 -10.22 4.65 -20.26
CA GLN A 312 -10.35 6.01 -20.75
C GLN A 312 -11.42 6.76 -19.96
N ASN A 313 -11.00 7.75 -19.16
CA ASN A 313 -11.90 8.64 -18.41
C ASN A 313 -12.99 7.92 -17.60
N MET A 314 -12.65 6.76 -17.02
CA MET A 314 -13.60 6.02 -16.19
C MET A 314 -13.98 6.83 -14.94
N PRO A 315 -15.27 6.89 -14.60
CA PRO A 315 -15.72 7.56 -13.37
C PRO A 315 -14.99 7.01 -12.13
N GLY A 316 -14.63 7.92 -11.21
CA GLY A 316 -13.91 7.55 -10.00
C GLY A 316 -12.39 7.72 -10.06
N GLY A 317 -11.85 8.17 -11.22
CA GLY A 317 -10.42 8.54 -11.33
C GLY A 317 -9.49 7.47 -10.81
N HIS A 318 -8.75 7.77 -9.74
CA HIS A 318 -7.83 6.83 -9.08
C HIS A 318 -8.52 5.58 -8.47
N SER A 319 -9.81 5.68 -8.16
CA SER A 319 -10.57 4.59 -7.51
C SER A 319 -11.54 3.87 -8.44
N PHE A 320 -11.46 4.10 -9.75
CA PHE A 320 -12.43 3.69 -10.76
C PHE A 320 -12.88 2.23 -10.68
N ASP A 321 -12.00 1.31 -10.33
CA ASP A 321 -12.25 -0.13 -10.23
C ASP A 321 -12.62 -0.61 -8.81
N ARG A 322 -12.50 0.28 -7.80
CA ARG A 322 -12.79 -0.01 -6.39
C ARG A 322 -14.12 0.55 -5.91
N MET A 323 -14.84 1.28 -6.75
CA MET A 323 -16.16 1.81 -6.43
C MET A 323 -17.25 0.75 -6.54
N ASP A 324 -18.44 1.03 -5.99
CA ASP A 324 -19.57 0.10 -5.97
C ASP A 324 -20.61 0.40 -7.08
N TYR A 325 -20.16 0.50 -8.32
CA TYR A 325 -21.02 0.57 -9.48
C TYR A 325 -20.71 -0.58 -10.46
N MET A 326 -21.54 -0.75 -11.47
CA MET A 326 -21.58 -1.96 -12.30
C MET A 326 -20.29 -2.16 -13.07
N GLU A 327 -19.80 -1.12 -13.74
CA GLU A 327 -18.58 -1.15 -14.55
C GLU A 327 -17.34 -1.46 -13.67
N ALA A 328 -17.27 -0.92 -12.46
CA ALA A 328 -16.21 -1.23 -11.53
C ALA A 328 -16.23 -2.72 -11.11
N LYS A 329 -17.43 -3.29 -10.93
CA LYS A 329 -17.59 -4.73 -10.65
C LYS A 329 -17.17 -5.61 -11.83
N GLU A 330 -17.45 -5.18 -13.07
CA GLU A 330 -17.00 -5.86 -14.30
C GLU A 330 -15.46 -5.84 -14.40
N ILE A 331 -14.84 -4.72 -14.06
CA ILE A 331 -13.38 -4.59 -14.03
C ILE A 331 -12.79 -5.48 -12.94
N ARG A 332 -13.36 -5.50 -11.72
CA ARG A 332 -12.90 -6.41 -10.66
C ARG A 332 -13.05 -7.88 -11.04
N LEU A 333 -14.12 -8.24 -11.76
CA LEU A 333 -14.27 -9.59 -12.28
C LEU A 333 -13.12 -9.98 -13.24
N LYS A 334 -12.65 -9.06 -14.08
CA LYS A 334 -11.46 -9.30 -14.92
C LYS A 334 -10.21 -9.55 -14.07
N ILE A 335 -10.03 -8.76 -13.00
CA ILE A 335 -8.92 -8.94 -12.04
C ILE A 335 -9.00 -10.32 -11.40
N TYR A 336 -10.17 -10.71 -10.89
CA TYR A 336 -10.35 -12.04 -10.29
C TYR A 336 -10.15 -13.16 -11.30
N ASN A 337 -10.62 -13.03 -12.54
CA ASN A 337 -10.38 -14.01 -13.59
C ASN A 337 -8.88 -14.19 -13.89
N HIS A 338 -8.11 -13.09 -13.85
CA HIS A 338 -6.65 -13.17 -13.96
C HIS A 338 -6.05 -13.95 -12.79
N LEU A 339 -6.36 -13.59 -11.55
CA LEU A 339 -5.87 -14.26 -10.34
C LEU A 339 -6.29 -15.72 -10.28
N ASN A 340 -7.59 -16.02 -10.56
CA ASN A 340 -8.19 -17.35 -10.50
C ASN A 340 -7.51 -18.34 -11.44
N ARG A 341 -7.06 -17.89 -12.61
CA ARG A 341 -6.37 -18.72 -13.60
C ARG A 341 -5.11 -19.40 -13.03
N TYR A 342 -4.41 -18.76 -12.12
CA TYR A 342 -3.15 -19.23 -11.57
C TYR A 342 -3.27 -19.76 -10.14
N LEU A 343 -4.26 -19.29 -9.39
CA LEU A 343 -4.43 -19.63 -7.98
C LEU A 343 -5.52 -20.65 -7.74
N ASN A 344 -6.44 -20.84 -8.69
CA ASN A 344 -7.50 -21.83 -8.65
C ASN A 344 -8.23 -21.90 -7.29
N PRO A 345 -8.91 -20.83 -6.86
CA PRO A 345 -9.68 -20.84 -5.62
C PRO A 345 -10.87 -21.80 -5.73
N PRO A 346 -11.41 -22.31 -4.61
CA PRO A 346 -12.48 -23.30 -4.65
C PRO A 346 -13.82 -22.79 -5.23
N LYS A 347 -14.07 -21.48 -5.17
CA LYS A 347 -15.34 -20.86 -5.58
C LYS A 347 -15.13 -19.65 -6.50
N PRO A 348 -14.41 -19.79 -7.64
CA PRO A 348 -14.11 -18.65 -8.50
C PRO A 348 -15.39 -18.00 -9.02
N PHE A 349 -15.46 -16.68 -9.03
CA PHE A 349 -16.56 -15.95 -9.66
C PHE A 349 -16.57 -16.18 -11.18
N LYS A 350 -17.76 -16.43 -11.73
CA LYS A 350 -17.98 -16.64 -13.18
C LYS A 350 -18.71 -15.46 -13.81
N SER A 351 -19.34 -14.63 -12.99
CA SER A 351 -20.16 -13.50 -13.42
C SER A 351 -20.17 -12.38 -12.40
N VAL A 352 -20.56 -11.18 -12.81
CA VAL A 352 -20.81 -10.05 -11.90
C VAL A 352 -21.89 -10.37 -10.87
N LYS A 353 -22.85 -11.24 -11.20
CA LYS A 353 -23.87 -11.68 -10.24
C LYS A 353 -23.28 -12.45 -9.06
N ASP A 354 -22.21 -13.24 -9.28
CA ASP A 354 -21.54 -13.95 -8.18
C ASP A 354 -20.81 -12.93 -7.27
N LEU A 355 -20.21 -11.92 -7.86
CA LEU A 355 -19.56 -10.83 -7.13
C LEU A 355 -20.59 -10.01 -6.32
N GLN A 356 -21.75 -9.70 -6.90
CA GLN A 356 -22.83 -9.01 -6.19
C GLN A 356 -23.35 -9.81 -4.98
N LYS A 357 -23.47 -11.15 -5.10
CA LYS A 357 -23.86 -12.01 -3.97
C LYS A 357 -22.85 -12.05 -2.83
N ALA A 358 -21.59 -11.82 -3.11
CA ALA A 358 -20.54 -11.71 -2.10
C ALA A 358 -20.60 -10.39 -1.32
N GLY A 359 -21.29 -9.38 -1.86
CA GLY A 359 -21.52 -8.09 -1.18
C GLY A 359 -22.45 -8.23 0.05
N TYR A 360 -22.64 -7.12 0.74
CA TYR A 360 -23.66 -7.08 1.79
C TYR A 360 -25.05 -7.19 1.18
N GLY A 361 -25.80 -8.21 1.61
CA GLY A 361 -27.24 -8.19 1.43
C GLY A 361 -27.86 -7.25 2.46
N PHE A 362 -28.46 -6.17 2.04
CA PHE A 362 -29.55 -5.58 2.80
C PHE A 362 -30.78 -6.47 2.58
N ASN A 363 -31.00 -7.41 3.48
CA ASN A 363 -32.26 -8.15 3.58
C ASN A 363 -33.21 -7.42 4.51
#